data_ffa327642d5a31b9d57244f66e4d1392
#
_entry.id   ffa327642d5a31b9d57244f66e4d1392
#
_cell.length_a   1.000
_cell.length_b   1.000
_cell.length_c   1.000
_cell.angle_alpha   90.00
_cell.angle_beta   90.00
_cell.angle_gamma   90.00
#
_symmetry.space_group_name_H-M   'P 1'
#
loop_
_entity.id
_entity.type
_entity.pdbx_description
1 polymer ?
#
loop_
_entity_poly.entity_id
_entity_poly.type
_entity_poly.pdbx_seq_one_letter_code
_entity_poly.pdbx_strand_id
1 'polypeptide(L)'
;MDLFQKCYEPSPADQARAAGIYPYFHEISSKQHSEVIMDGRRTIMLGSNNYLGLTSDERVIDAACRALKELGAGCSGSRFLNGTLTLHKKLESELAEFLGKQAAMTWST
;
A
#
# COMPACT_ATOMS: atom_id res chain seq x y z
N MET A 1 25.04 32.89 -3.04
CA MET A 1 23.62 32.60 -3.34
C MET A 1 23.30 31.29 -2.65
N ASP A 2 22.36 31.28 -1.72
CA ASP A 2 21.97 30.03 -1.02
C ASP A 2 21.20 29.10 -1.99
N LEU A 3 21.74 27.91 -2.21
CA LEU A 3 21.14 26.89 -3.07
C LEU A 3 19.73 26.50 -2.61
N PHE A 4 19.44 26.59 -1.32
CA PHE A 4 18.18 26.18 -0.70
C PHE A 4 17.19 27.34 -0.51
N GLN A 5 17.55 28.57 -0.90
CA GLN A 5 16.65 29.73 -0.72
C GLN A 5 15.26 29.49 -1.28
N LYS A 6 15.13 28.83 -2.44
CA LYS A 6 13.85 28.46 -3.05
C LYS A 6 12.97 27.53 -2.19
N CYS A 7 13.57 26.82 -1.23
CA CYS A 7 12.82 25.92 -0.34
C CYS A 7 12.16 26.66 0.83
N TYR A 8 12.56 27.91 1.09
CA TYR A 8 11.98 28.77 2.13
C TYR A 8 10.91 29.73 1.59
N GLU A 9 10.79 29.81 0.27
CA GLU A 9 9.76 30.63 -0.36
C GLU A 9 8.41 29.88 -0.38
N PRO A 10 7.28 30.60 -0.15
CA PRO A 10 5.96 29.99 -0.19
C PRO A 10 5.69 29.32 -1.54
N SER A 11 5.47 28.01 -1.52
CA SER A 11 5.14 27.22 -2.71
C SER A 11 3.66 27.43 -3.14
N PRO A 12 3.28 27.05 -4.37
CA PRO A 12 1.88 27.00 -4.76
C PRO A 12 1.03 26.11 -3.84
N ALA A 13 1.62 25.07 -3.23
CA ALA A 13 0.94 24.24 -2.24
C ALA A 13 0.60 25.01 -0.96
N ASP A 14 1.52 25.89 -0.49
CA ASP A 14 1.27 26.71 0.69
C ASP A 14 0.20 27.76 0.44
N GLN A 15 0.15 28.31 -0.76
CA GLN A 15 -0.92 29.22 -1.18
C GLN A 15 -2.27 28.49 -1.23
N ALA A 16 -2.32 27.27 -1.75
CA ALA A 16 -3.53 26.46 -1.79
C ALA A 16 -4.01 26.07 -0.38
N ARG A 17 -3.08 25.74 0.55
CA ARG A 17 -3.41 25.51 1.96
C ARG A 17 -3.97 26.74 2.64
N ALA A 18 -3.36 27.89 2.44
CA ALA A 18 -3.85 29.16 3.00
C ALA A 18 -5.24 29.53 2.47
N ALA A 19 -5.53 29.18 1.21
CA ALA A 19 -6.85 29.39 0.59
C ALA A 19 -7.88 28.31 0.95
N GLY A 20 -7.50 27.25 1.69
CA GLY A 20 -8.41 26.16 2.07
C GLY A 20 -8.82 25.24 0.91
N ILE A 21 -8.08 25.25 -0.19
CA ILE A 21 -8.38 24.46 -1.41
C ILE A 21 -7.33 23.38 -1.70
N TYR A 22 -6.49 23.01 -0.71
CA TYR A 22 -5.48 21.98 -0.86
C TYR A 22 -6.10 20.59 -0.66
N PRO A 23 -6.22 19.76 -1.71
CA PRO A 23 -7.00 18.53 -1.68
C PRO A 23 -6.14 17.26 -1.43
N TYR A 24 -4.89 17.42 -0.95
CA TYR A 24 -3.95 16.30 -0.85
C TYR A 24 -3.56 16.00 0.60
N PHE A 25 -3.06 14.78 0.83
CA PHE A 25 -2.51 14.31 2.11
C PHE A 25 -3.50 14.33 3.28
N HIS A 26 -4.76 14.00 3.00
CA HIS A 26 -5.76 13.80 4.04
C HIS A 26 -5.44 12.57 4.88
N GLU A 27 -5.48 12.70 6.20
CA GLU A 27 -5.18 11.61 7.13
C GLU A 27 -6.38 10.68 7.29
N ILE A 28 -6.14 9.36 7.12
CA ILE A 28 -7.13 8.32 7.39
C ILE A 28 -6.72 7.58 8.66
N SER A 29 -7.58 7.61 9.68
CA SER A 29 -7.36 7.01 11.00
C SER A 29 -8.19 5.75 11.28
N SER A 30 -8.81 5.18 10.25
CA SER A 30 -9.59 3.93 10.33
C SER A 30 -9.09 2.87 9.36
N LYS A 31 -9.62 1.63 9.46
CA LYS A 31 -9.48 0.65 8.38
C LYS A 31 -10.05 1.22 7.08
N GLN A 32 -9.45 0.83 5.94
CA GLN A 32 -9.87 1.33 4.63
C GLN A 32 -11.04 0.51 4.06
N HIS A 33 -12.24 0.98 4.36
CA HIS A 33 -13.52 0.49 3.86
C HIS A 33 -14.18 1.50 2.93
N SER A 34 -15.42 1.24 2.54
CA SER A 34 -16.29 2.22 1.84
C SER A 34 -16.60 3.45 2.70
N GLU A 35 -16.52 3.32 4.02
CA GLU A 35 -16.58 4.43 4.98
C GLU A 35 -15.28 4.44 5.79
N VAL A 36 -14.71 5.62 5.95
CA VAL A 36 -13.46 5.86 6.68
C VAL A 36 -13.59 7.04 7.62
N ILE A 37 -12.66 7.16 8.57
CA ILE A 37 -12.46 8.40 9.32
C ILE A 37 -11.32 9.17 8.64
N MET A 38 -11.64 10.25 7.97
CA MET A 38 -10.72 11.13 7.27
C MET A 38 -10.72 12.51 7.93
N ASP A 39 -9.54 12.98 8.35
CA ASP A 39 -9.38 14.24 9.10
C ASP A 39 -10.36 14.34 10.29
N GLY A 40 -10.53 13.22 11.02
CA GLY A 40 -11.44 13.12 12.15
C GLY A 40 -12.95 13.07 11.81
N ARG A 41 -13.33 12.99 10.54
CA ARG A 41 -14.72 12.95 10.07
C ARG A 41 -15.06 11.65 9.39
N ARG A 42 -16.26 11.12 9.63
CA ARG A 42 -16.79 9.99 8.89
C ARG A 42 -17.05 10.42 7.44
N THR A 43 -16.39 9.74 6.51
CA THR A 43 -16.36 10.09 5.09
C THR A 43 -16.61 8.86 4.22
N ILE A 44 -17.38 9.00 3.15
CA ILE A 44 -17.58 7.95 2.15
C ILE A 44 -16.39 7.97 1.19
N MET A 45 -15.69 6.84 1.08
CA MET A 45 -14.51 6.69 0.25
C MET A 45 -14.89 6.27 -1.17
N LEU A 46 -14.89 7.22 -2.10
CA LEU A 46 -15.15 6.96 -3.52
C LEU A 46 -13.85 6.86 -4.36
N GLY A 47 -12.73 7.31 -3.83
CA GLY A 47 -11.44 7.38 -4.53
C GLY A 47 -10.46 6.25 -4.19
N SER A 48 -10.95 5.07 -3.78
CA SER A 48 -10.10 3.96 -3.34
C SER A 48 -9.78 3.00 -4.49
N ASN A 49 -8.54 2.45 -4.48
CA ASN A 49 -8.14 1.31 -5.32
C ASN A 49 -8.50 -0.06 -4.70
N ASN A 50 -9.21 -0.08 -3.58
CA ASN A 50 -9.66 -1.30 -2.91
C ASN A 50 -10.91 -1.88 -3.59
N TYR A 51 -10.83 -2.16 -4.89
CA TYR A 51 -11.96 -2.55 -5.74
C TYR A 51 -12.73 -3.78 -5.25
N LEU A 52 -12.03 -4.73 -4.65
CA LEU A 52 -12.61 -5.98 -4.15
C LEU A 52 -12.90 -5.97 -2.64
N GLY A 53 -12.60 -4.85 -1.95
CA GLY A 53 -12.80 -4.74 -0.50
C GLY A 53 -11.87 -5.60 0.35
N LEU A 54 -10.80 -6.15 -0.23
CA LEU A 54 -9.93 -7.14 0.43
C LEU A 54 -8.92 -6.53 1.42
N THR A 55 -8.65 -5.22 1.34
CA THR A 55 -7.64 -4.56 2.19
C THR A 55 -7.92 -4.73 3.69
N SER A 56 -9.16 -4.89 4.08
CA SER A 56 -9.60 -5.06 5.47
C SER A 56 -10.40 -6.34 5.70
N ASP A 57 -10.34 -7.31 4.77
CA ASP A 57 -10.90 -8.65 4.96
C ASP A 57 -10.07 -9.40 6.01
N GLU A 58 -10.73 -9.91 7.06
CA GLU A 58 -10.06 -10.60 8.17
C GLU A 58 -9.30 -11.85 7.71
N ARG A 59 -9.76 -12.56 6.68
CA ARG A 59 -9.04 -13.72 6.13
C ARG A 59 -7.69 -13.33 5.54
N VAL A 60 -7.63 -12.16 4.87
CA VAL A 60 -6.40 -11.62 4.29
C VAL A 60 -5.45 -11.14 5.40
N ILE A 61 -6.00 -10.43 6.38
CA ILE A 61 -5.24 -9.94 7.55
C ILE A 61 -4.64 -11.11 8.32
N ASP A 62 -5.44 -12.14 8.63
CA ASP A 62 -4.97 -13.31 9.35
C ASP A 62 -3.89 -14.09 8.59
N ALA A 63 -4.03 -14.22 7.27
CA ALA A 63 -3.00 -14.84 6.44
C ALA A 63 -1.69 -14.05 6.48
N ALA A 64 -1.76 -12.72 6.37
CA ALA A 64 -0.59 -11.85 6.49
C ALA A 64 0.06 -11.94 7.88
N CYS A 65 -0.74 -11.93 8.95
CA CYS A 65 -0.24 -12.08 10.32
C CYS A 65 0.46 -13.43 10.55
N ARG A 66 -0.07 -14.53 10.00
CA ARG A 66 0.58 -15.84 10.07
C ARG A 66 1.91 -15.85 9.34
N ALA A 67 1.94 -15.35 8.10
CA ALA A 67 3.17 -15.26 7.31
C ALA A 67 4.24 -14.40 8.01
N LEU A 68 3.84 -13.28 8.60
CA LEU A 68 4.73 -12.39 9.35
C LEU A 68 5.35 -13.08 10.58
N LYS A 69 4.57 -13.87 11.30
CA LYS A 69 5.07 -14.64 12.47
C LYS A 69 6.00 -15.78 12.07
N GLU A 70 5.74 -16.42 10.94
CA GLU A 70 6.49 -17.59 10.48
C GLU A 70 7.78 -17.20 9.74
N LEU A 71 7.73 -16.18 8.88
CA LEU A 71 8.79 -15.84 7.95
C LEU A 71 9.49 -14.50 8.26
N GLY A 72 8.97 -13.73 9.22
CA GLY A 72 9.49 -12.40 9.55
C GLY A 72 8.92 -11.29 8.66
N ALA A 73 9.39 -10.06 8.92
CA ALA A 73 8.82 -8.84 8.34
C ALA A 73 9.26 -8.54 6.89
N GLY A 74 10.13 -9.36 6.30
CA GLY A 74 10.60 -9.13 4.94
C GLY A 74 11.69 -10.08 4.50
N CYS A 75 12.23 -9.81 3.32
CA CYS A 75 13.33 -10.58 2.72
C CYS A 75 14.64 -9.83 2.89
N SER A 76 15.69 -10.52 3.36
CA SER A 76 17.02 -9.91 3.57
C SER A 76 17.87 -9.80 2.30
N GLY A 77 17.34 -10.19 1.15
CA GLY A 77 18.03 -10.12 -0.13
C GLY A 77 17.08 -10.17 -1.33
N SER A 78 17.66 -9.98 -2.53
CA SER A 78 16.89 -10.09 -3.77
C SER A 78 16.44 -11.53 -4.02
N ARG A 79 15.33 -11.68 -4.73
CA ARG A 79 14.80 -13.00 -5.12
C ARG A 79 15.78 -13.83 -5.94
N PHE A 80 16.61 -13.18 -6.72
CA PHE A 80 17.63 -13.81 -7.55
C PHE A 80 18.74 -14.50 -6.72
N LEU A 81 19.10 -13.95 -5.58
CA LEU A 81 20.20 -14.45 -4.75
C LEU A 81 19.69 -15.28 -3.55
N ASN A 82 19.23 -14.61 -2.51
CA ASN A 82 18.92 -15.21 -1.20
C ASN A 82 17.60 -14.76 -0.58
N GLY A 83 16.75 -14.06 -1.33
CA GLY A 83 15.46 -13.51 -0.85
C GLY A 83 14.23 -14.26 -1.36
N THR A 84 14.36 -15.42 -2.01
CA THR A 84 13.21 -16.23 -2.43
C THR A 84 12.73 -17.11 -1.28
N LEU A 85 11.57 -16.75 -0.71
CA LEU A 85 10.90 -17.50 0.35
C LEU A 85 10.00 -18.60 -0.24
N THR A 86 9.67 -19.59 0.58
CA THR A 86 8.64 -20.62 0.26
C THR A 86 7.30 -19.99 -0.10
N LEU A 87 6.93 -18.89 0.55
CA LEU A 87 5.71 -18.12 0.28
C LEU A 87 5.66 -17.59 -1.15
N HIS A 88 6.78 -17.11 -1.71
CA HIS A 88 6.84 -16.69 -3.11
C HIS A 88 6.55 -17.85 -4.05
N LYS A 89 7.17 -19.00 -3.81
CA LYS A 89 6.99 -20.20 -4.66
C LYS A 89 5.56 -20.73 -4.60
N LYS A 90 4.96 -20.72 -3.41
CA LYS A 90 3.57 -21.11 -3.21
C LYS A 90 2.64 -20.18 -3.97
N LEU A 91 2.81 -18.86 -3.82
CA LEU A 91 2.00 -17.85 -4.53
C LEU A 91 2.11 -18.01 -6.06
N GLU A 92 3.32 -18.20 -6.58
CA GLU A 92 3.56 -18.39 -8.02
C GLU A 92 2.86 -19.64 -8.55
N SER A 93 2.91 -20.75 -7.80
CA SER A 93 2.20 -21.99 -8.15
C SER A 93 0.68 -21.81 -8.15
N GLU A 94 0.13 -21.21 -7.10
CA GLU A 94 -1.30 -20.96 -6.96
C GLU A 94 -1.84 -19.98 -8.02
N LEU A 95 -1.07 -18.95 -8.35
CA LEU A 95 -1.42 -18.01 -9.43
C LEU A 95 -1.40 -18.67 -10.80
N ALA A 96 -0.40 -19.52 -11.08
CA ALA A 96 -0.32 -20.25 -12.34
C ALA A 96 -1.53 -21.19 -12.51
N GLU A 97 -1.88 -21.92 -11.47
CA GLU A 97 -3.08 -22.80 -11.44
C GLU A 97 -4.37 -22.00 -11.64
N PHE A 98 -4.58 -20.95 -10.85
CA PHE A 98 -5.78 -20.09 -10.91
C PHE A 98 -6.00 -19.49 -12.30
N LEU A 99 -4.91 -19.05 -12.96
CA LEU A 99 -4.96 -18.44 -14.28
C LEU A 99 -4.87 -19.44 -15.44
N GLY A 100 -4.74 -20.74 -15.17
CA GLY A 100 -4.59 -21.78 -16.19
C GLY A 100 -3.31 -21.60 -17.01
N LYS A 101 -2.20 -21.18 -16.38
CA LYS A 101 -0.89 -20.95 -17.02
C LYS A 101 0.12 -21.99 -16.56
N GLN A 102 1.17 -22.19 -17.39
CA GLN A 102 2.24 -23.13 -17.06
C GLN A 102 3.09 -22.65 -15.88
N ALA A 103 3.27 -21.36 -15.73
CA ALA A 103 4.05 -20.75 -14.66
C ALA A 103 3.59 -19.31 -14.40
N ALA A 104 3.90 -18.82 -13.21
CA ALA A 104 3.78 -17.41 -12.84
C ALA A 104 5.08 -16.95 -12.14
N MET A 105 5.38 -15.67 -12.22
CA MET A 105 6.49 -15.05 -11.52
C MET A 105 6.00 -13.74 -10.89
N THR A 106 6.33 -13.53 -9.62
CA THR A 106 5.96 -12.32 -8.87
C THR A 106 7.13 -11.37 -8.75
N TRP A 107 6.87 -10.08 -8.98
CA TRP A 107 7.83 -8.98 -8.88
C TRP A 107 7.27 -7.87 -8.01
N SER A 108 8.12 -7.07 -7.42
CA SER A 108 7.70 -5.92 -6.62
C SER A 108 7.22 -4.74 -7.49
N THR A 109 7.78 -4.54 -8.65
CA THR A 109 7.40 -3.57 -9.72
C THR A 109 8.46 -3.58 -10.81
#